data_d384422425fa6973e55ea8099918ccf0
#
_entry.id   d384422425fa6973e55ea8099918ccf0
#
_cell.length_a   1.000
_cell.length_b   1.000
_cell.length_c   1.000
_cell.angle_alpha   90.00
_cell.angle_beta   90.00
_cell.angle_gamma   90.00
#
_symmetry.space_group_name_H-M   'P 1'
#
loop_
_entity.id
_entity.type
_entity.pdbx_description
1 polymer ?
#
loop_
_entity_poly.entity_id
_entity_poly.type
_entity_poly.pdbx_seq_one_letter_code
_entity_poly.pdbx_strand_id
1 'polypeptide(L)'
;MKEIMQTYGAMIVAVIVGIALLSGFGALKNKMSVAFAPQDILSSDSANDSYDSMKNIPVPGIELKEKMRQNVVSYSVYDLLDVTAHEDNLDKLEVYALYDSDRNDCTGSISADGSSLSFPDYGVYDMHVRITCKNGTRDHVRISIPINRKVADI
;
A
#
# COMPACT_ATOMS: atom_id res chain seq x y z
N MET A 1 -51.72 -3.63 57.39
CA MET A 1 -51.10 -2.45 56.81
C MET A 1 -49.59 -2.62 56.47
N LYS A 2 -48.80 -3.31 57.29
CA LYS A 2 -47.37 -3.50 57.06
C LYS A 2 -47.05 -4.30 55.79
N GLU A 3 -47.80 -5.34 55.43
CA GLU A 3 -47.53 -6.17 54.24
C GLU A 3 -47.86 -5.44 52.91
N ILE A 4 -48.90 -4.61 52.91
CA ILE A 4 -49.27 -3.81 51.78
C ILE A 4 -48.17 -2.78 51.44
N MET A 5 -47.64 -2.15 52.50
CA MET A 5 -46.54 -1.19 52.31
C MET A 5 -45.24 -1.82 51.80
N GLN A 6 -44.94 -3.08 52.19
CA GLN A 6 -43.75 -3.79 51.69
C GLN A 6 -43.89 -4.16 50.22
N THR A 7 -45.05 -4.63 49.79
CA THR A 7 -45.27 -5.07 48.41
C THR A 7 -45.36 -3.87 47.45
N TYR A 8 -46.11 -2.84 47.81
CA TYR A 8 -46.26 -1.66 46.98
C TYR A 8 -45.01 -0.75 47.01
N GLY A 9 -44.29 -0.69 48.15
CA GLY A 9 -43.04 0.05 48.23
C GLY A 9 -41.96 -0.48 47.29
N ALA A 10 -41.79 -1.80 47.20
CA ALA A 10 -40.85 -2.44 46.30
C ALA A 10 -41.22 -2.19 44.83
N MET A 11 -42.50 -2.19 44.50
CA MET A 11 -43.00 -1.94 43.17
C MET A 11 -42.76 -0.48 42.71
N ILE A 12 -43.02 0.45 43.62
CA ILE A 12 -42.76 1.89 43.35
C ILE A 12 -41.25 2.15 43.14
N VAL A 13 -40.39 1.58 43.96
CA VAL A 13 -38.95 1.70 43.83
C VAL A 13 -38.48 1.12 42.48
N ALA A 14 -38.99 -0.05 42.10
CA ALA A 14 -38.64 -0.65 40.81
C ALA A 14 -39.04 0.22 39.62
N VAL A 15 -40.21 0.87 39.67
CA VAL A 15 -40.67 1.78 38.63
C VAL A 15 -39.79 3.03 38.58
N ILE A 16 -39.44 3.63 39.70
CA ILE A 16 -38.57 4.82 39.76
C ILE A 16 -37.18 4.50 39.19
N VAL A 17 -36.60 3.37 39.59
CA VAL A 17 -35.31 2.91 39.09
C VAL A 17 -35.36 2.64 37.56
N GLY A 18 -36.45 2.02 37.11
CA GLY A 18 -36.66 1.78 35.68
C GLY A 18 -36.74 3.05 34.85
N ILE A 19 -37.44 4.06 35.33
CA ILE A 19 -37.55 5.37 34.66
C ILE A 19 -36.18 6.08 34.68
N ALA A 20 -35.45 6.03 35.78
CA ALA A 20 -34.12 6.64 35.90
C ALA A 20 -33.10 5.99 34.91
N LEU A 21 -33.14 4.67 34.76
CA LEU A 21 -32.30 3.95 33.80
C LEU A 21 -32.69 4.30 32.37
N LEU A 22 -33.97 4.32 32.04
CA LEU A 22 -34.41 4.70 30.66
C LEU A 22 -34.06 6.13 30.32
N SER A 23 -34.16 7.08 31.26
CA SER A 23 -33.77 8.46 31.09
C SER A 23 -32.23 8.60 30.88
N GLY A 24 -31.46 7.83 31.66
CA GLY A 24 -30.01 7.76 31.51
C GLY A 24 -29.56 7.20 30.17
N PHE A 25 -30.23 6.16 29.67
CA PHE A 25 -29.97 5.60 28.35
C PHE A 25 -30.30 6.58 27.20
N GLY A 26 -31.36 7.36 27.31
CA GLY A 26 -31.71 8.40 26.36
C GLY A 26 -30.65 9.50 26.25
N ALA A 27 -30.14 9.95 27.36
CA ALA A 27 -29.06 10.94 27.42
C ALA A 27 -27.73 10.37 26.90
N LEU A 28 -27.45 9.11 27.19
CA LEU A 28 -26.26 8.42 26.68
C LEU A 28 -26.33 8.21 25.16
N LYS A 29 -27.50 7.80 24.65
CA LYS A 29 -27.72 7.64 23.21
C LYS A 29 -27.51 8.95 22.44
N ASN A 30 -28.01 10.07 22.98
CA ASN A 30 -27.78 11.38 22.37
C ASN A 30 -26.30 11.80 22.39
N LYS A 31 -25.59 11.55 23.48
CA LYS A 31 -24.13 11.81 23.54
C LYS A 31 -23.31 10.89 22.64
N MET A 32 -23.69 9.61 22.56
CA MET A 32 -23.05 8.66 21.65
C MET A 32 -23.38 8.98 20.18
N SER A 33 -24.59 9.38 19.83
CA SER A 33 -24.92 9.77 18.46
C SER A 33 -24.18 11.02 18.01
N VAL A 34 -23.85 11.94 18.92
CA VAL A 34 -22.98 13.11 18.62
C VAL A 34 -21.52 12.69 18.54
N ALA A 35 -21.09 11.71 19.36
CA ALA A 35 -19.70 11.23 19.32
C ALA A 35 -19.41 10.29 18.12
N PHE A 36 -20.44 9.61 17.63
CA PHE A 36 -20.39 8.75 16.44
C PHE A 36 -21.16 9.29 15.24
N ALA A 37 -21.68 10.52 15.32
CA ALA A 37 -22.06 11.21 14.11
C ALA A 37 -20.81 11.18 13.21
N PRO A 38 -20.90 10.71 11.96
CA PRO A 38 -19.81 10.92 11.05
C PRO A 38 -19.52 12.41 11.12
N GLN A 39 -18.37 12.74 11.71
CA GLN A 39 -17.90 14.12 11.60
C GLN A 39 -17.91 14.37 10.11
N ASP A 40 -18.62 15.38 9.71
CA ASP A 40 -18.61 15.89 8.35
C ASP A 40 -17.18 16.45 8.13
N ILE A 41 -16.22 15.52 8.05
CA ILE A 41 -14.81 15.79 7.70
C ILE A 41 -14.76 16.21 6.23
N LEU A 42 -15.92 16.22 5.59
CA LEU A 42 -16.10 16.41 4.15
C LEU A 42 -16.52 17.82 3.74
N SER A 43 -16.42 18.80 4.62
CA SER A 43 -16.63 20.19 4.20
C SER A 43 -15.34 20.97 3.96
N SER A 44 -14.21 20.28 3.73
CA SER A 44 -13.10 20.92 3.02
C SER A 44 -13.00 20.31 1.63
N ASP A 45 -13.63 20.93 0.66
CA ASP A 45 -13.49 20.62 -0.77
C ASP A 45 -12.01 20.46 -1.17
N SER A 46 -11.10 21.15 -0.47
CA SER A 46 -9.67 21.07 -0.68
C SER A 46 -9.02 19.73 -0.31
N ALA A 47 -9.58 18.96 0.65
CA ALA A 47 -9.01 17.64 1.01
C ALA A 47 -9.44 16.57 -0.01
N ASN A 48 -10.63 16.71 -0.57
CA ASN A 48 -11.15 15.81 -1.60
C ASN A 48 -10.46 16.06 -2.94
N ASP A 49 -10.22 17.32 -3.30
CA ASP A 49 -9.47 17.69 -4.50
C ASP A 49 -8.03 17.19 -4.44
N SER A 50 -7.39 17.21 -3.26
CA SER A 50 -6.05 16.63 -3.07
C SER A 50 -6.04 15.12 -3.23
N TYR A 51 -7.05 14.42 -2.73
CA TYR A 51 -7.16 12.96 -2.86
C TYR A 51 -7.47 12.55 -4.31
N ASP A 52 -8.38 13.23 -4.97
CA ASP A 52 -8.72 12.96 -6.36
C ASP A 52 -7.56 13.33 -7.31
N SER A 53 -6.81 14.38 -7.02
CA SER A 53 -5.60 14.71 -7.77
C SER A 53 -4.50 13.67 -7.58
N MET A 54 -4.34 13.09 -6.38
CA MET A 54 -3.42 11.97 -6.13
C MET A 54 -3.85 10.67 -6.81
N LYS A 55 -5.14 10.39 -6.84
CA LYS A 55 -5.71 9.18 -7.45
C LYS A 55 -5.56 9.13 -8.95
N ASN A 56 -5.52 10.29 -9.59
CA ASN A 56 -5.44 10.43 -11.05
C ASN A 56 -4.03 10.69 -11.58
N ILE A 57 -2.99 10.62 -10.74
CA ILE A 57 -1.62 10.74 -11.23
C ILE A 57 -1.27 9.46 -11.98
N PRO A 58 -0.99 9.56 -13.29
CA PRO A 58 -0.62 8.41 -14.07
C PRO A 58 0.73 7.85 -13.63
N VAL A 59 0.77 6.54 -13.42
CA VAL A 59 2.01 5.83 -13.09
C VAL A 59 2.91 5.76 -14.34
N PRO A 60 4.23 5.97 -14.21
CA PRO A 60 5.17 5.80 -15.30
C PRO A 60 5.11 4.41 -15.92
N GLY A 61 5.01 4.33 -17.24
CA GLY A 61 5.12 3.08 -17.97
C GLY A 61 6.58 2.63 -18.03
N ILE A 62 6.85 1.36 -17.78
CA ILE A 62 8.20 0.79 -17.78
C ILE A 62 8.26 -0.40 -18.72
N GLU A 63 9.22 -0.42 -19.60
CA GLU A 63 9.50 -1.51 -20.52
C GLU A 63 10.96 -1.94 -20.47
N LEU A 64 11.22 -3.16 -20.90
CA LEU A 64 12.57 -3.68 -21.00
C LEU A 64 13.25 -3.13 -22.25
N LYS A 65 14.44 -2.53 -22.12
CA LYS A 65 15.21 -2.06 -23.27
C LYS A 65 15.59 -3.22 -24.19
N GLU A 66 15.48 -3.03 -25.48
CA GLU A 66 15.96 -3.97 -26.49
C GLU A 66 17.49 -3.96 -26.56
N LYS A 67 18.15 -4.63 -25.61
CA LYS A 67 19.61 -4.69 -25.54
C LYS A 67 20.05 -6.10 -25.14
N MET A 68 21.12 -6.58 -25.75
CA MET A 68 21.73 -7.84 -25.34
C MET A 68 22.32 -7.72 -23.92
N ARG A 69 22.00 -8.66 -23.05
CA ARG A 69 22.46 -8.71 -21.66
C ARG A 69 23.20 -10.01 -21.42
N GLN A 70 24.25 -9.95 -20.63
CA GLN A 70 25.11 -11.08 -20.33
C GLN A 70 25.19 -11.31 -18.81
N ASN A 71 25.38 -12.55 -18.41
CA ASN A 71 25.64 -12.89 -17.02
C ASN A 71 27.00 -12.34 -16.53
N VAL A 72 27.19 -12.26 -15.21
CA VAL A 72 28.43 -11.78 -14.56
C VAL A 72 28.77 -10.31 -14.91
N VAL A 73 27.83 -9.55 -15.40
CA VAL A 73 27.96 -8.11 -15.67
C VAL A 73 27.00 -7.36 -14.77
N SER A 74 27.45 -6.27 -14.17
CA SER A 74 26.58 -5.38 -13.40
C SER A 74 25.89 -4.39 -14.31
N TYR A 75 24.60 -4.20 -14.11
CA TYR A 75 23.75 -3.28 -14.86
C TYR A 75 23.09 -2.31 -13.91
N SER A 76 23.03 -1.03 -14.30
CA SER A 76 22.11 -0.09 -13.68
C SER A 76 20.66 -0.45 -14.06
N VAL A 77 19.71 -0.19 -13.19
CA VAL A 77 18.28 -0.37 -13.49
C VAL A 77 17.88 0.46 -14.71
N TYR A 78 18.42 1.66 -14.85
CA TYR A 78 18.19 2.54 -16.00
C TYR A 78 18.86 2.05 -17.30
N ASP A 79 19.85 1.16 -17.23
CA ASP A 79 20.41 0.51 -18.43
C ASP A 79 19.55 -0.65 -18.92
N LEU A 80 18.74 -1.22 -18.05
CA LEU A 80 17.86 -2.34 -18.34
C LEU A 80 16.45 -1.91 -18.77
N LEU A 81 15.94 -0.84 -18.16
CA LEU A 81 14.57 -0.39 -18.29
C LEU A 81 14.48 0.95 -19.00
N ASP A 82 13.45 1.10 -19.79
CA ASP A 82 13.04 2.35 -20.43
C ASP A 82 11.73 2.85 -19.85
N VAL A 83 11.61 4.16 -19.72
CA VAL A 83 10.38 4.81 -19.27
C VAL A 83 9.60 5.24 -20.51
N THR A 84 8.49 4.56 -20.80
CA THR A 84 7.74 4.74 -22.04
C THR A 84 6.61 5.75 -21.93
N ALA A 85 6.16 6.04 -20.69
CA ALA A 85 5.08 6.98 -20.46
C ALA A 85 5.27 7.69 -19.11
N HIS A 86 4.81 8.94 -19.03
CA HIS A 86 4.75 9.74 -17.80
C HIS A 86 6.10 9.85 -17.04
N GLU A 87 7.20 9.93 -17.76
CA GLU A 87 8.56 10.08 -17.21
C GLU A 87 8.66 11.26 -16.25
N ASP A 88 7.95 12.34 -16.50
CA ASP A 88 7.91 13.53 -15.64
C ASP A 88 7.42 13.26 -14.23
N ASN A 89 6.66 12.18 -14.02
CA ASN A 89 6.15 11.76 -12.74
C ASN A 89 7.10 10.80 -12.00
N LEU A 90 8.12 10.28 -12.66
CA LEU A 90 9.08 9.36 -12.07
C LEU A 90 10.02 10.10 -11.11
N ASP A 91 10.19 9.56 -9.92
CA ASP A 91 11.21 9.95 -8.96
C ASP A 91 12.33 8.91 -8.93
N LYS A 92 11.99 7.63 -8.74
CA LYS A 92 12.99 6.56 -8.58
C LYS A 92 12.51 5.22 -9.11
N LEU A 93 13.46 4.46 -9.71
CA LEU A 93 13.31 3.03 -10.02
C LEU A 93 14.25 2.21 -9.15
N GLU A 94 13.74 1.15 -8.53
CA GLU A 94 14.49 0.23 -7.69
C GLU A 94 14.12 -1.20 -7.98
N VAL A 95 15.10 -2.07 -8.14
CA VAL A 95 14.87 -3.53 -8.11
C VAL A 95 14.93 -3.99 -6.66
N TYR A 96 13.90 -4.68 -6.18
CA TYR A 96 13.84 -5.13 -4.79
C TYR A 96 13.79 -6.66 -4.65
N ALA A 97 13.53 -7.41 -5.73
CA ALA A 97 13.62 -8.86 -5.74
C ALA A 97 13.99 -9.38 -7.14
N LEU A 98 14.71 -10.47 -7.18
CA LEU A 98 15.16 -11.14 -8.39
C LEU A 98 15.05 -12.65 -8.19
N TYR A 99 14.38 -13.34 -9.13
CA TYR A 99 14.23 -14.80 -9.12
C TYR A 99 14.67 -15.38 -10.46
N ASP A 100 15.28 -16.55 -10.43
CA ASP A 100 15.58 -17.30 -11.66
C ASP A 100 14.35 -18.07 -12.19
N SER A 101 14.52 -18.80 -13.31
CA SER A 101 13.46 -19.63 -13.92
C SER A 101 12.95 -20.75 -13.00
N ASP A 102 13.77 -21.21 -12.08
CA ASP A 102 13.44 -22.25 -11.11
C ASP A 102 12.86 -21.67 -9.81
N ARG A 103 12.64 -20.34 -9.76
CA ARG A 103 12.17 -19.56 -8.62
C ARG A 103 13.14 -19.51 -7.44
N ASN A 104 14.44 -19.75 -7.68
CA ASN A 104 15.42 -19.49 -6.65
C ASN A 104 15.60 -17.99 -6.45
N ASP A 105 15.79 -17.59 -5.19
CA ASP A 105 16.02 -16.21 -4.82
C ASP A 105 17.43 -15.75 -5.17
N CYS A 106 17.56 -14.81 -6.10
CA CYS A 106 18.80 -14.18 -6.52
C CYS A 106 18.90 -12.73 -6.05
N THR A 107 18.07 -12.31 -5.07
CA THR A 107 18.00 -10.93 -4.55
C THR A 107 19.35 -10.46 -3.98
N GLY A 108 20.20 -11.36 -3.49
CA GLY A 108 21.56 -11.05 -3.07
C GLY A 108 22.48 -10.47 -4.15
N SER A 109 22.07 -10.54 -5.41
CA SER A 109 22.78 -9.95 -6.56
C SER A 109 22.37 -8.52 -6.86
N ILE A 110 21.47 -7.94 -6.08
CA ILE A 110 20.99 -6.55 -6.17
C ILE A 110 21.79 -5.70 -5.19
N SER A 111 22.17 -4.48 -5.61
CA SER A 111 22.77 -3.49 -4.71
C SER A 111 21.82 -3.11 -3.56
N ALA A 112 22.37 -2.67 -2.43
CA ALA A 112 21.60 -2.34 -1.23
C ALA A 112 20.55 -1.24 -1.45
N ASP A 113 20.80 -0.35 -2.42
CA ASP A 113 19.90 0.74 -2.81
C ASP A 113 18.93 0.37 -3.95
N GLY A 114 19.03 -0.85 -4.49
CA GLY A 114 18.20 -1.34 -5.58
C GLY A 114 18.48 -0.68 -6.94
N SER A 115 19.57 0.12 -7.07
CA SER A 115 19.89 0.88 -8.28
C SER A 115 20.63 0.07 -9.33
N SER A 116 21.27 -1.02 -8.94
CA SER A 116 22.04 -1.88 -9.82
C SER A 116 21.91 -3.35 -9.43
N LEU A 117 22.13 -4.24 -10.39
CA LEU A 117 22.06 -5.68 -10.18
C LEU A 117 22.99 -6.41 -11.14
N SER A 118 23.34 -7.64 -10.79
CA SER A 118 24.07 -8.57 -11.64
C SER A 118 23.31 -9.89 -11.74
N PHE A 119 23.54 -10.63 -12.81
CA PHE A 119 22.91 -11.94 -13.01
C PHE A 119 23.98 -13.01 -12.82
N PRO A 120 23.81 -13.92 -11.83
CA PRO A 120 24.84 -14.93 -11.54
C PRO A 120 25.04 -15.92 -12.69
N ASP A 121 23.97 -16.25 -13.40
CA ASP A 121 24.01 -17.19 -14.52
C ASP A 121 23.20 -16.68 -15.74
N TYR A 122 23.28 -17.39 -16.85
CA TYR A 122 22.45 -17.12 -18.02
C TYR A 122 21.08 -17.81 -17.85
N GLY A 123 20.05 -17.23 -18.45
CA GLY A 123 18.69 -17.75 -18.35
C GLY A 123 17.65 -16.64 -18.38
N VAL A 124 16.46 -16.94 -17.90
CA VAL A 124 15.38 -15.96 -17.76
C VAL A 124 15.19 -15.66 -16.28
N TYR A 125 15.16 -14.40 -15.93
CA TYR A 125 14.93 -13.95 -14.57
C TYR A 125 13.63 -13.15 -14.47
N ASP A 126 12.94 -13.30 -13.34
CA ASP A 126 11.82 -12.46 -12.96
C ASP A 126 12.31 -11.36 -12.04
N MET A 127 12.34 -10.15 -12.54
CA MET A 127 12.79 -8.96 -11.84
C MET A 127 11.58 -8.18 -11.31
N HIS A 128 11.57 -7.89 -10.03
CA HIS A 128 10.53 -7.11 -9.37
C HIS A 128 11.04 -5.68 -9.16
N VAL A 129 10.38 -4.74 -9.83
CA VAL A 129 10.75 -3.33 -9.84
C VAL A 129 9.75 -2.52 -9.04
N ARG A 130 10.24 -1.64 -8.20
CA ARG A 130 9.45 -0.61 -7.53
C ARG A 130 9.61 0.69 -8.28
N ILE A 131 8.48 1.29 -8.62
CA ILE A 131 8.39 2.61 -9.23
C ILE A 131 7.96 3.56 -8.12
N THR A 132 8.75 4.58 -7.83
CA THR A 132 8.37 5.67 -6.93
C THR A 132 8.09 6.91 -7.75
N CYS A 133 6.91 7.49 -7.58
CA CYS A 133 6.51 8.72 -8.24
C CYS A 133 6.89 9.94 -7.40
N LYS A 134 7.04 11.10 -8.02
CA LYS A 134 7.37 12.39 -7.33
C LYS A 134 6.38 12.79 -6.24
N ASN A 135 5.13 12.33 -6.33
CA ASN A 135 4.11 12.52 -5.29
C ASN A 135 4.21 11.53 -4.11
N GLY A 136 5.20 10.63 -4.12
CA GLY A 136 5.39 9.59 -3.12
C GLY A 136 4.56 8.32 -3.33
N THR A 137 3.71 8.25 -4.36
CA THR A 137 2.99 7.02 -4.72
C THR A 137 3.98 5.95 -5.18
N ARG A 138 3.73 4.70 -4.85
CA ARG A 138 4.56 3.56 -5.25
C ARG A 138 3.74 2.55 -6.03
N ASP A 139 4.33 2.03 -7.09
CA ASP A 139 3.81 0.92 -7.86
C ASP A 139 4.85 -0.19 -8.00
N HIS A 140 4.40 -1.38 -8.36
CA HIS A 140 5.24 -2.56 -8.47
C HIS A 140 4.98 -3.26 -9.80
N VAL A 141 6.03 -3.46 -10.56
CA VAL A 141 5.98 -4.13 -11.86
C VAL A 141 6.89 -5.35 -11.84
N ARG A 142 6.43 -6.43 -12.44
CA ARG A 142 7.21 -7.64 -12.66
C ARG A 142 7.62 -7.71 -14.12
N ILE A 143 8.90 -7.89 -14.38
CA ILE A 143 9.48 -7.92 -15.72
C ILE A 143 10.34 -9.16 -15.86
N SER A 144 10.06 -9.99 -16.88
CA SER A 144 10.91 -11.12 -17.22
C SER A 144 12.06 -10.66 -18.12
N ILE A 145 13.29 -10.94 -17.72
CA ILE A 145 14.49 -10.48 -18.40
C ILE A 145 15.35 -11.67 -18.88
N PRO A 146 15.58 -11.81 -20.19
CA PRO A 146 16.48 -12.81 -20.74
C PRO A 146 17.94 -12.38 -20.61
N ILE A 147 18.79 -13.27 -20.13
CA ILE A 147 20.23 -13.07 -19.93
C ILE A 147 20.99 -14.09 -20.75
N ASN A 148 21.86 -13.62 -21.61
CA ASN A 148 22.70 -14.45 -22.44
C ASN A 148 23.99 -14.87 -21.69
N ARG A 149 24.58 -15.96 -22.11
CA ARG A 149 25.87 -16.40 -21.61
C ARG A 149 26.95 -15.40 -22.05
N LYS A 150 27.78 -14.94 -21.11
CA LYS A 150 28.97 -14.16 -21.46
C LYS A 150 29.92 -15.04 -22.26
N VAL A 151 30.21 -14.62 -23.49
CA VAL A 151 31.25 -15.26 -24.31
C VAL A 151 32.58 -14.83 -23.70
N ALA A 152 33.45 -15.81 -23.38
CA ALA A 152 34.78 -15.49 -22.96
C ALA A 152 35.51 -14.82 -24.16
N ASP A 153 36.11 -13.68 -23.92
CA ASP A 153 36.99 -13.06 -24.91
C ASP A 153 38.17 -14.05 -25.17
N ILE A 154 38.26 -14.50 -26.40
CA ILE A 154 39.32 -15.42 -26.86
C ILE A 154 40.61 -14.63 -27.08
#